data_2db24df28aa47ee6a25ae3c26e4096f9
#
_entry.id   2db24df28aa47ee6a25ae3c26e4096f9
#
_cell.length_a   1.000
_cell.length_b   1.000
_cell.length_c   1.000
_cell.angle_alpha   90.00
_cell.angle_beta   90.00
_cell.angle_gamma   90.00
#
_symmetry.space_group_name_H-M   'P 1'
#
loop_
_entity.id
_entity.type
_entity.pdbx_description
1 polymer ?
#
loop_
_entity_poly.entity_id
_entity_poly.type
_entity_poly.pdbx_seq_one_letter_code
_entity_poly.pdbx_strand_id
1 'polypeptide(L)'
;MTALPTRTPPSFNGQEPELFAVEATRILRAEMARRGFSYKSLAEAMSRQDGEPKESTQALTNKVNRGRFSFAFFLRACRAMGVARVDLSDLLAAKN
;
A
#
# COMPACT_ATOMS: atom_id res chain seq x y z
N MET A 1 -9.82 9.78 -32.22
CA MET A 1 -9.87 9.81 -31.78
C MET A 1 -9.84 9.73 -31.31
N THR A 2 -9.79 9.86 -30.98
CA THR A 2 -9.90 9.84 -30.38
C THR A 2 -9.85 9.72 -29.58
N ALA A 3 -9.83 9.73 -29.26
CA ALA A 3 -9.81 9.66 -28.43
C ALA A 3 -9.58 9.40 -27.74
N LEU A 4 -9.35 9.34 -27.55
CA LEU A 4 -9.23 9.21 -26.76
C LEU A 4 -9.25 9.38 -26.01
N PRO A 5 -9.21 9.47 -25.71
CA PRO A 5 -9.47 9.65 -24.81
C PRO A 5 -9.65 10.10 -24.16
N THR A 6 -9.52 10.41 -24.29
CA THR A 6 -9.68 10.82 -23.58
C THR A 6 -10.18 11.16 -22.92
N ARG A 7 -10.61 11.11 -23.18
CA ARG A 7 -11.26 11.45 -22.26
C ARG A 7 -11.20 11.29 -21.22
N THR A 8 -10.87 11.70 -21.34
CA THR A 8 -10.39 11.56 -20.01
C THR A 8 -11.45 11.74 -19.00
N PRO A 9 -11.67 10.77 -18.19
CA PRO A 9 -12.64 10.97 -17.13
C PRO A 9 -12.22 12.12 -16.23
N PRO A 10 -13.15 12.91 -15.80
CA PRO A 10 -12.84 14.00 -14.88
C PRO A 10 -12.19 13.55 -13.61
N SER A 11 -12.43 12.32 -13.23
CA SER A 11 -11.85 11.81 -11.99
C SER A 11 -10.33 11.82 -12.01
N PHE A 12 -9.75 11.91 -13.20
CA PHE A 12 -8.30 12.00 -13.29
C PHE A 12 -7.78 13.31 -12.74
N ASN A 13 -8.63 14.26 -12.51
CA ASN A 13 -8.20 15.57 -12.09
C ASN A 13 -7.85 15.64 -10.64
N GLY A 14 -7.26 14.60 -10.11
CA GLY A 14 -6.81 14.60 -8.75
C GLY A 14 -7.44 13.55 -7.89
N GLN A 15 -8.57 13.01 -8.33
CA GLN A 15 -9.23 11.97 -7.54
C GLN A 15 -8.61 10.61 -7.76
N GLU A 16 -8.13 10.35 -8.97
CA GLU A 16 -7.56 9.04 -9.26
C GLU A 16 -6.34 8.75 -8.40
N PRO A 17 -5.39 9.69 -8.24
CA PRO A 17 -4.29 9.42 -7.32
C PRO A 17 -4.75 9.17 -5.91
N GLU A 18 -5.79 9.88 -5.47
CA GLU A 18 -6.34 9.68 -4.14
C GLU A 18 -6.94 8.29 -4.01
N LEU A 19 -7.66 7.84 -5.02
CA LEU A 19 -8.25 6.50 -4.98
C LEU A 19 -7.18 5.43 -4.88
N PHE A 20 -6.10 5.59 -5.63
CA PHE A 20 -5.05 4.58 -5.59
C PHE A 20 -4.28 4.62 -4.28
N ALA A 21 -4.14 5.80 -3.68
CA ALA A 21 -3.54 5.87 -2.36
C ALA A 21 -4.38 5.14 -1.32
N VAL A 22 -5.70 5.32 -1.40
CA VAL A 22 -6.60 4.59 -0.51
C VAL A 22 -6.50 3.10 -0.72
N GLU A 23 -6.44 2.68 -1.99
CA GLU A 23 -6.32 1.26 -2.30
C GLU A 23 -4.99 0.69 -1.82
N ALA A 24 -3.91 1.46 -1.95
CA ALA A 24 -2.61 1.00 -1.48
C ALA A 24 -2.65 0.73 0.02
N THR A 25 -3.23 1.65 0.78
CA THR A 25 -3.39 1.45 2.21
C THR A 25 -4.24 0.23 2.49
N ARG A 26 -5.36 0.09 1.79
CA ARG A 26 -6.25 -1.04 2.01
C ARG A 26 -5.56 -2.37 1.74
N ILE A 27 -4.83 -2.44 0.64
CA ILE A 27 -4.15 -3.67 0.26
C ILE A 27 -3.11 -4.06 1.31
N LEU A 28 -2.30 -3.10 1.73
CA LEU A 28 -1.26 -3.40 2.71
C LEU A 28 -1.87 -3.79 4.06
N ARG A 29 -2.90 -3.07 4.49
CA ARG A 29 -3.53 -3.39 5.76
C ARG A 29 -4.23 -4.74 5.72
N ALA A 30 -4.77 -5.12 4.56
CA ALA A 30 -5.37 -6.45 4.43
C ALA A 30 -4.33 -7.55 4.60
N GLU A 31 -3.14 -7.35 4.05
CA GLU A 31 -2.08 -8.34 4.22
C GLU A 31 -1.62 -8.38 5.67
N MET A 32 -1.52 -7.22 6.30
CA MET A 32 -1.17 -7.18 7.72
C MET A 32 -2.17 -7.99 8.54
N ALA A 33 -3.45 -7.78 8.27
CA ALA A 33 -4.50 -8.48 9.02
C ALA A 33 -4.42 -9.99 8.78
N ARG A 34 -4.23 -10.39 7.52
CA ARG A 34 -4.13 -11.82 7.21
C ARG A 34 -2.99 -12.49 7.93
N ARG A 35 -1.90 -11.78 8.11
CA ARG A 35 -0.69 -12.33 8.71
C ARG A 35 -0.59 -12.02 10.19
N GLY A 36 -1.57 -11.33 10.75
CA GLY A 36 -1.58 -11.04 12.18
C GLY A 36 -0.60 -9.98 12.61
N PHE A 37 -0.31 -9.01 11.72
CA PHE A 37 0.63 -7.94 12.05
C PHE A 37 -0.11 -6.68 12.44
N SER A 38 0.36 -6.06 13.52
CA SER A 38 0.00 -4.70 13.87
C SER A 38 1.06 -3.78 13.29
N TYR A 39 0.82 -2.48 13.36
CA TYR A 39 1.86 -1.54 12.95
C TYR A 39 3.12 -1.72 13.78
N LYS A 40 2.95 -1.95 15.08
CA LYS A 40 4.11 -2.15 15.94
C LYS A 40 4.91 -3.38 15.54
N SER A 41 4.23 -4.51 15.35
CA SER A 41 4.95 -5.73 15.01
C SER A 41 5.54 -5.66 13.62
N LEU A 42 4.88 -4.93 12.70
CA LEU A 42 5.46 -4.75 11.37
C LEU A 42 6.71 -3.90 11.44
N ALA A 43 6.67 -2.81 12.21
CA ALA A 43 7.86 -1.96 12.35
C ALA A 43 9.01 -2.76 12.93
N GLU A 44 8.73 -3.61 13.93
CA GLU A 44 9.77 -4.44 14.52
C GLU A 44 10.33 -5.46 13.52
N ALA A 45 9.44 -6.08 12.75
CA ALA A 45 9.88 -7.07 11.76
C ALA A 45 10.74 -6.43 10.69
N MET A 46 10.36 -5.23 10.24
CA MET A 46 11.13 -4.54 9.22
C MET A 46 12.48 -4.10 9.76
N SER A 47 12.53 -3.66 11.01
CA SER A 47 13.80 -3.29 11.62
C SER A 47 14.75 -4.47 11.71
N ARG A 48 14.22 -5.63 12.11
CA ARG A 48 15.04 -6.83 12.19
C ARG A 48 15.57 -7.22 10.81
N GLN A 49 14.71 -7.13 9.81
CA GLN A 49 15.07 -7.51 8.45
C GLN A 49 16.17 -6.61 7.89
N ASP A 50 16.04 -5.31 8.15
CA ASP A 50 16.97 -4.32 7.60
C ASP A 50 18.23 -4.19 8.41
N GLY A 51 18.26 -4.76 9.60
CA GLY A 51 19.44 -4.75 10.43
C GLY A 51 19.62 -3.52 11.29
N GLU A 52 18.65 -2.62 11.29
CA GLU A 52 18.71 -1.44 12.13
C GLU A 52 17.33 -0.83 12.26
N PRO A 53 17.06 -0.11 13.34
CA PRO A 53 15.79 0.55 13.49
C PRO A 53 15.63 1.59 12.39
N LYS A 54 14.53 1.52 11.68
CA LYS A 54 14.30 2.44 10.58
C LYS A 54 13.25 3.47 10.91
N GLU A 55 12.12 3.00 11.35
CA GLU A 55 11.01 3.89 11.58
C GLU A 55 10.33 3.52 12.86
N SER A 56 9.85 4.54 13.57
CA SER A 56 9.01 4.29 14.72
C SER A 56 7.67 3.75 14.25
N THR A 57 6.94 3.18 15.19
CA THR A 57 5.59 2.71 14.90
C THR A 57 4.74 3.86 14.38
N GLN A 58 4.90 5.04 14.97
CA GLN A 58 4.11 6.20 14.55
C GLN A 58 4.42 6.60 13.11
N ALA A 59 5.70 6.64 12.76
CA ALA A 59 6.09 7.00 11.40
C ALA A 59 5.57 5.98 10.40
N LEU A 60 5.67 4.71 10.75
CA LEU A 60 5.17 3.64 9.89
C LEU A 60 3.66 3.77 9.70
N THR A 61 2.94 3.99 10.79
CA THR A 61 1.49 4.15 10.74
C THR A 61 1.11 5.28 9.80
N ASN A 62 1.80 6.42 9.94
CA ASN A 62 1.50 7.57 9.10
C ASN A 62 1.79 7.27 7.63
N LYS A 63 2.90 6.60 7.37
CA LYS A 63 3.28 6.28 6.00
C LYS A 63 2.23 5.37 5.35
N VAL A 64 1.82 4.33 6.05
CA VAL A 64 0.84 3.40 5.50
C VAL A 64 -0.51 4.09 5.30
N ASN A 65 -0.91 4.90 6.25
CA ASN A 65 -2.22 5.55 6.17
C ASN A 65 -2.31 6.55 5.04
N ARG A 66 -1.19 7.15 4.63
CA ARG A 66 -1.21 8.05 3.49
C ARG A 66 -1.35 7.31 2.18
N GLY A 67 -0.88 6.07 2.13
CA GLY A 67 -0.99 5.27 0.92
C GLY A 67 -0.09 5.74 -0.21
N ARG A 68 0.88 6.59 0.08
CA ARG A 68 1.78 7.12 -0.94
C ARG A 68 3.20 6.67 -0.74
N PHE A 69 3.35 5.51 -0.12
CA PHE A 69 4.66 4.92 0.07
C PHE A 69 5.18 4.37 -1.25
N SER A 70 6.50 4.22 -1.31
CA SER A 70 7.11 3.71 -2.52
C SER A 70 6.82 2.23 -2.69
N PHE A 71 6.93 1.77 -3.91
CA PHE A 71 6.81 0.34 -4.16
C PHE A 71 7.91 -0.43 -3.43
N ALA A 72 9.11 0.16 -3.35
CA ALA A 72 10.18 -0.48 -2.60
C ALA A 72 9.82 -0.67 -1.14
N PHE A 73 9.19 0.33 -0.54
CA PHE A 73 8.71 0.19 0.83
C PHE A 73 7.71 -0.97 0.94
N PHE A 74 6.78 -1.02 -0.01
CA PHE A 74 5.78 -2.08 -0.02
C PHE A 74 6.44 -3.45 -0.10
N LEU A 75 7.44 -3.59 -0.95
CA LEU A 75 8.14 -4.86 -1.08
C LEU A 75 8.85 -5.24 0.21
N ARG A 76 9.49 -4.26 0.86
CA ARG A 76 10.14 -4.54 2.14
C ARG A 76 9.15 -4.97 3.20
N ALA A 77 8.00 -4.33 3.23
CA ALA A 77 6.95 -4.71 4.19
C ALA A 77 6.46 -6.13 3.92
N CYS A 78 6.21 -6.44 2.66
CA CYS A 78 5.75 -7.77 2.30
C CYS A 78 6.78 -8.83 2.67
N ARG A 79 8.05 -8.54 2.41
CA ARG A 79 9.09 -9.49 2.76
C ARG A 79 9.15 -9.71 4.27
N ALA A 80 9.02 -8.64 5.04
CA ALA A 80 9.06 -8.75 6.49
C ALA A 80 7.91 -9.58 7.03
N MET A 81 6.77 -9.53 6.35
CA MET A 81 5.59 -10.30 6.77
C MET A 81 5.53 -11.69 6.16
N GLY A 82 6.43 -12.01 5.26
CA GLY A 82 6.39 -13.31 4.59
C GLY A 82 5.33 -13.40 3.52
N VAL A 83 4.95 -12.26 2.94
CA VAL A 83 3.94 -12.22 1.90
C VAL A 83 4.59 -12.43 0.55
N ALA A 84 4.20 -13.49 -0.15
CA ALA A 84 4.74 -13.79 -1.47
C ALA A 84 3.78 -13.42 -2.59
N ARG A 85 2.52 -13.25 -2.27
CA ARG A 85 1.50 -12.91 -3.27
C ARG A 85 0.56 -11.89 -2.72
N VAL A 86 0.18 -10.96 -3.57
CA VAL A 86 -0.76 -9.91 -3.20
C VAL A 86 -1.91 -9.95 -4.20
N ASP A 87 -3.12 -9.95 -3.68
CA ASP A 87 -4.31 -10.05 -4.50
C ASP A 87 -4.79 -8.65 -4.88
N LEU A 88 -4.76 -8.35 -6.16
CA LEU A 88 -5.23 -7.07 -6.67
C LEU A 88 -6.58 -7.17 -7.36
N SER A 89 -7.22 -8.33 -7.28
CA SER A 89 -8.49 -8.50 -7.98
C SER A 89 -9.57 -7.55 -7.48
N ASP A 90 -9.55 -7.22 -6.19
CA ASP A 90 -10.53 -6.28 -5.65
C ASP A 90 -10.36 -4.90 -6.24
N LEU A 91 -9.15 -4.52 -6.56
CA LEU A 91 -8.90 -3.24 -7.19
C LEU A 91 -9.61 -3.15 -8.53
N LEU A 92 -9.53 -4.20 -9.32
CA LEU A 92 -10.20 -4.24 -10.60
C LEU A 92 -11.70 -4.30 -10.42
N ALA A 93 -12.16 -5.09 -9.47
CA ALA A 93 -13.61 -5.21 -9.23
C ALA A 93 -14.20 -3.90 -8.77
N ALA A 94 -13.47 -3.16 -7.97
CA ALA A 94 -13.98 -1.89 -7.43
C ALA A 94 -14.20 -0.86 -8.52
N LYS A 95 -13.60 -1.05 -9.67
CA LYS A 95 -13.76 -0.10 -10.76
C LYS A 95 -15.03 -0.34 -11.56
N ASN A 96 -15.62 -1.47 -11.37
CA ASN A 96 -16.84 -1.79 -12.06
C ASN A 96 -18.04 -1.38 -11.25
#